data_3acae35b67092678c1f6d46db36b9abf
#
_entry.id   3acae35b67092678c1f6d46db36b9abf
#
_cell.length_a   1.000
_cell.length_b   1.000
_cell.length_c   1.000
_cell.angle_alpha   90.00
_cell.angle_beta   90.00
_cell.angle_gamma   90.00
#
_symmetry.space_group_name_H-M   'P 1'
#
loop_
_entity.id
_entity.type
_entity.pdbx_description
1 polymer ?
#
loop_
_entity_poly.entity_id
_entity_poly.type
_entity_poly.pdbx_seq_one_letter_code
_entity_poly.pdbx_strand_id
1 'polypeptide(L)'
;GFLGQYCHGNQPDHEAPFAYYFINKPEKSQQIVDTLLKDYYGVGENELALSGMDDAGEMSAWYVFAASGLYPLSPADNEYLISLPIFDSVTWNIGKNSLEISKTGTSRKLKQVKFNGSPLNGYFLSQDQLTQGGSLKLETK
;
A
#
# COMPACT_ATOMS: atom_id res chain seq x y z
N GLY A 1 -6.47 10.56 14.99
CA GLY A 1 -5.14 11.12 14.71
C GLY A 1 -5.13 12.00 13.48
N PHE A 2 -4.47 13.15 13.61
CA PHE A 2 -4.32 14.12 12.52
C PHE A 2 -2.88 14.19 12.05
N LEU A 3 -2.67 14.24 10.73
CA LEU A 3 -1.41 14.57 10.07
C LEU A 3 -1.64 15.87 9.27
N GLY A 4 -1.29 17.01 9.83
CA GLY A 4 -1.70 18.30 9.31
C GLY A 4 -3.24 18.43 9.35
N GLN A 5 -3.86 18.62 8.20
CA GLN A 5 -5.33 18.67 8.07
C GLN A 5 -5.96 17.31 7.78
N TYR A 6 -5.15 16.28 7.47
CA TYR A 6 -5.61 14.93 7.21
C TYR A 6 -5.97 14.21 8.52
N CYS A 7 -7.13 13.60 8.59
CA CYS A 7 -7.59 12.80 9.71
C CYS A 7 -7.66 11.32 9.33
N HIS A 8 -6.72 10.51 9.82
CA HIS A 8 -6.68 9.08 9.48
C HIS A 8 -7.86 8.29 10.06
N GLY A 9 -8.51 8.80 11.08
CA GLY A 9 -9.74 8.20 11.63
C GLY A 9 -11.01 8.51 10.84
N ASN A 10 -10.90 9.24 9.72
CA ASN A 10 -12.00 9.55 8.81
C ASN A 10 -11.83 8.75 7.50
N GLN A 11 -12.50 7.61 7.39
CA GLN A 11 -12.32 6.65 6.31
C GLN A 11 -12.52 7.22 4.90
N PRO A 12 -13.46 8.17 4.65
CA PRO A 12 -13.58 8.81 3.33
C PRO A 12 -12.33 9.51 2.82
N ASP A 13 -11.35 9.79 3.68
CA ASP A 13 -10.10 10.46 3.30
C ASP A 13 -8.94 9.48 3.04
N HIS A 14 -9.16 8.17 3.11
CA HIS A 14 -8.10 7.16 3.08
C HIS A 14 -7.33 7.05 1.76
N GLU A 15 -7.85 7.60 0.66
CA GLU A 15 -7.13 7.72 -0.61
C GLU A 15 -6.15 8.89 -0.63
N ALA A 16 -6.38 9.93 0.20
CA ALA A 16 -5.59 11.16 0.18
C ALA A 16 -4.07 10.95 0.36
N PRO A 17 -3.58 10.03 1.22
CA PRO A 17 -2.15 9.72 1.32
C PRO A 17 -1.50 9.30 0.00
N PHE A 18 -2.26 8.73 -0.92
CA PHE A 18 -1.78 8.24 -2.22
C PHE A 18 -1.86 9.28 -3.35
N ALA A 19 -2.44 10.46 -3.11
CA ALA A 19 -2.71 11.46 -4.15
C ALA A 19 -1.45 11.95 -4.90
N TYR A 20 -0.28 11.92 -4.27
CA TYR A 20 0.96 12.37 -4.92
C TYR A 20 1.44 11.45 -6.06
N TYR A 21 0.93 10.21 -6.17
CA TYR A 21 1.18 9.35 -7.32
C TYR A 21 0.67 9.97 -8.62
N PHE A 22 -0.47 10.68 -8.59
CA PHE A 22 -1.09 11.31 -9.77
C PHE A 22 -0.34 12.54 -10.30
N ILE A 23 0.56 13.10 -9.51
CA ILE A 23 1.44 14.20 -9.93
C ILE A 23 2.91 13.76 -10.03
N ASN A 24 3.13 12.45 -10.20
CA ASN A 24 4.44 11.81 -10.36
C ASN A 24 5.44 12.14 -9.23
N LYS A 25 4.94 12.16 -7.99
CA LYS A 25 5.74 12.34 -6.76
C LYS A 25 5.49 11.21 -5.76
N PRO A 26 5.65 9.93 -6.16
CA PRO A 26 5.32 8.77 -5.32
C PRO A 26 6.08 8.75 -3.99
N GLU A 27 7.28 9.32 -3.93
CA GLU A 27 8.06 9.39 -2.71
C GLU A 27 7.40 10.23 -1.61
N LYS A 28 6.58 11.23 -1.97
CA LYS A 28 5.81 11.99 -0.99
C LYS A 28 4.66 11.18 -0.40
N SER A 29 3.92 10.45 -1.25
CA SER A 29 2.92 9.50 -0.79
C SER A 29 3.53 8.44 0.12
N GLN A 30 4.68 7.87 -0.28
CA GLN A 30 5.35 6.85 0.51
C GLN A 30 5.73 7.35 1.92
N GLN A 31 6.23 8.59 2.03
CA GLN A 31 6.56 9.19 3.33
C GLN A 31 5.33 9.32 4.22
N ILE A 32 4.19 9.74 3.66
CA ILE A 32 2.92 9.86 4.39
C ILE A 32 2.43 8.48 4.83
N VAL A 33 2.39 7.51 3.92
CA VAL A 33 1.95 6.15 4.21
C VAL A 33 2.82 5.50 5.28
N ASP A 34 4.15 5.63 5.19
CA ASP A 34 5.08 5.11 6.20
C ASP A 34 4.85 5.74 7.58
N THR A 35 4.57 7.04 7.63
CA THR A 35 4.23 7.73 8.89
C THR A 35 2.92 7.20 9.47
N LEU A 36 1.89 7.03 8.64
CA LEU A 36 0.60 6.52 9.09
C LEU A 36 0.71 5.08 9.62
N LEU A 37 1.40 4.20 8.89
CA LEU A 37 1.61 2.81 9.32
C LEU A 37 2.37 2.71 10.65
N LYS A 38 3.32 3.62 10.88
CA LYS A 38 4.16 3.61 12.07
C LYS A 38 3.50 4.26 13.29
N ASP A 39 2.85 5.40 13.08
CA ASP A 39 2.49 6.30 14.20
C ASP A 39 0.97 6.35 14.46
N TYR A 40 0.13 5.76 13.59
CA TYR A 40 -1.33 5.84 13.67
C TYR A 40 -2.02 4.50 13.97
N TYR A 41 -1.23 3.44 14.08
CA TYR A 41 -1.64 2.10 14.51
C TYR A 41 -0.78 1.68 15.68
N GLY A 42 -1.39 1.15 16.73
CA GLY A 42 -0.70 0.74 17.94
C GLY A 42 -0.75 -0.76 18.18
N VAL A 43 0.25 -1.28 18.87
CA VAL A 43 0.30 -2.64 19.37
C VAL A 43 0.72 -2.59 20.84
N GLY A 44 -0.11 -3.13 21.74
CA GLY A 44 0.21 -3.16 23.15
C GLY A 44 -0.98 -2.82 24.05
N GLU A 45 -0.85 -3.08 25.35
CA GLU A 45 -1.94 -2.94 26.31
C GLU A 45 -2.34 -1.47 26.57
N ASN A 46 -1.42 -0.53 26.37
CA ASN A 46 -1.62 0.89 26.66
C ASN A 46 -1.70 1.78 25.42
N GLU A 47 -1.79 1.20 24.23
CA GLU A 47 -1.85 1.93 22.97
C GLU A 47 -3.22 1.75 22.33
N LEU A 48 -3.73 2.84 21.70
CA LEU A 48 -4.89 2.74 20.84
C LEU A 48 -4.47 1.98 19.56
N ALA A 49 -5.07 0.84 19.32
CA ALA A 49 -4.78 0.03 18.13
C ALA A 49 -5.10 0.76 16.83
N LEU A 50 -6.16 1.57 16.83
CA LEU A 50 -6.67 2.30 15.67
C LEU A 50 -6.83 3.80 15.99
N SER A 51 -6.64 4.65 14.99
CA SER A 51 -6.83 6.11 15.11
C SER A 51 -8.29 6.55 15.15
N GLY A 52 -9.22 5.62 14.98
CA GLY A 52 -10.66 5.81 14.98
C GLY A 52 -11.35 4.48 15.17
N MET A 53 -12.62 4.40 14.79
CA MET A 53 -13.37 3.15 14.77
C MET A 53 -12.97 2.31 13.56
N ASP A 54 -13.06 0.99 13.67
CA ASP A 54 -12.66 0.06 12.58
C ASP A 54 -13.65 0.07 11.40
N ASP A 55 -14.87 0.50 11.63
CA ASP A 55 -15.95 0.60 10.64
C ASP A 55 -16.04 -0.62 9.73
N ALA A 56 -16.47 -1.73 10.32
CA ALA A 56 -16.63 -3.03 9.66
C ALA A 56 -15.34 -3.60 9.03
N GLY A 57 -14.17 -3.25 9.61
CA GLY A 57 -12.87 -3.74 9.17
C GLY A 57 -12.15 -2.84 8.17
N GLU A 58 -12.70 -1.68 7.83
CA GLU A 58 -12.10 -0.79 6.82
C GLU A 58 -10.75 -0.24 7.29
N MET A 59 -10.65 0.23 8.53
CA MET A 59 -9.41 0.75 9.09
C MET A 59 -8.31 -0.32 9.17
N SER A 60 -8.69 -1.54 9.59
CA SER A 60 -7.78 -2.69 9.61
C SER A 60 -7.35 -3.12 8.20
N ALA A 61 -8.28 -3.12 7.24
CA ALA A 61 -8.00 -3.43 5.84
C ALA A 61 -7.04 -2.41 5.21
N TRP A 62 -7.21 -1.12 5.50
CA TRP A 62 -6.29 -0.08 5.04
C TRP A 62 -4.84 -0.38 5.47
N TYR A 63 -4.65 -0.75 6.75
CA TYR A 63 -3.32 -1.12 7.25
C TYR A 63 -2.73 -2.30 6.48
N VAL A 64 -3.51 -3.38 6.31
CA VAL A 64 -3.04 -4.60 5.63
C VAL A 64 -2.65 -4.31 4.19
N PHE A 65 -3.48 -3.60 3.45
CA PHE A 65 -3.19 -3.24 2.06
C PHE A 65 -1.98 -2.31 1.97
N ALA A 66 -1.96 -1.22 2.71
CA ALA A 66 -0.85 -0.26 2.68
C ALA A 66 0.48 -0.90 3.13
N ALA A 67 0.47 -1.71 4.19
CA ALA A 67 1.65 -2.43 4.69
C ALA A 67 2.19 -3.45 3.69
N SER A 68 1.32 -4.06 2.88
CA SER A 68 1.69 -5.04 1.86
C SER A 68 2.11 -4.45 0.52
N GLY A 69 1.93 -3.14 0.32
CA GLY A 69 2.34 -2.45 -0.89
C GLY A 69 1.35 -2.51 -2.06
N LEU A 70 0.10 -2.89 -1.79
CA LEU A 70 -1.01 -2.81 -2.74
C LEU A 70 -2.18 -2.08 -2.10
N TYR A 71 -2.82 -1.17 -2.82
CA TYR A 71 -3.99 -0.46 -2.31
C TYR A 71 -5.10 -0.35 -3.37
N PRO A 72 -6.32 -0.80 -3.08
CA PRO A 72 -7.47 -0.65 -3.97
C PRO A 72 -7.99 0.80 -3.90
N LEU A 73 -7.32 1.70 -4.62
CA LEU A 73 -7.54 3.15 -4.53
C LEU A 73 -8.97 3.55 -4.89
N SER A 74 -9.52 2.94 -5.94
CA SER A 74 -10.90 3.13 -6.39
C SER A 74 -11.61 1.78 -6.43
N PRO A 75 -12.60 1.54 -5.56
CA PRO A 75 -13.33 0.26 -5.54
C PRO A 75 -14.07 -0.06 -6.85
N ALA A 76 -14.33 0.95 -7.68
CA ALA A 76 -14.99 0.78 -8.97
C ALA A 76 -14.02 0.37 -10.09
N ASP A 77 -12.71 0.55 -9.87
CA ASP A 77 -11.68 0.22 -10.85
C ASP A 77 -11.06 -1.13 -10.50
N ASN A 78 -10.87 -1.97 -11.51
CA ASN A 78 -10.26 -3.30 -11.34
C ASN A 78 -8.72 -3.20 -11.31
N GLU A 79 -8.18 -2.36 -10.42
CA GLU A 79 -6.74 -2.15 -10.30
C GLU A 79 -6.33 -1.77 -8.86
N TYR A 80 -5.04 -1.99 -8.59
CA TYR A 80 -4.42 -1.72 -7.29
C TYR A 80 -3.22 -0.81 -7.47
N LEU A 81 -3.16 0.26 -6.68
CA LEU A 81 -1.98 1.12 -6.61
C LEU A 81 -0.84 0.36 -5.94
N ILE A 82 0.35 0.43 -6.54
CA ILE A 82 1.58 -0.20 -6.04
C ILE A 82 2.37 0.83 -5.23
N SER A 83 2.68 0.48 -3.98
CA SER A 83 3.58 1.23 -3.10
C SER A 83 4.67 0.31 -2.54
N LEU A 84 5.58 0.83 -1.73
CA LEU A 84 6.60 0.01 -1.11
C LEU A 84 6.06 -0.65 0.17
N PRO A 85 6.06 -1.99 0.27
CA PRO A 85 5.67 -2.68 1.49
C PRO A 85 6.62 -2.35 2.65
N ILE A 86 6.15 -2.52 3.89
CA ILE A 86 7.01 -2.44 5.09
C ILE A 86 7.89 -3.69 5.24
N PHE A 87 7.48 -4.81 4.63
CA PHE A 87 8.20 -6.09 4.64
C PHE A 87 9.15 -6.19 3.44
N ASP A 88 10.16 -7.06 3.53
CA ASP A 88 11.06 -7.34 2.40
C ASP A 88 10.36 -8.16 1.31
N SER A 89 9.45 -9.03 1.72
CA SER A 89 8.62 -9.85 0.83
C SER A 89 7.23 -10.06 1.43
N VAL A 90 6.23 -10.08 0.56
CA VAL A 90 4.83 -10.36 0.90
C VAL A 90 4.27 -11.33 -0.14
N THR A 91 3.55 -12.35 0.30
CA THR A 91 2.86 -13.29 -0.58
C THR A 91 1.35 -13.14 -0.42
N TRP A 92 0.67 -12.80 -1.51
CA TRP A 92 -0.78 -12.83 -1.61
C TRP A 92 -1.23 -14.16 -2.21
N ASN A 93 -1.99 -14.94 -1.46
CA ASN A 93 -2.62 -16.18 -1.96
C ASN A 93 -4.02 -15.85 -2.48
N ILE A 94 -4.24 -16.08 -3.78
CA ILE A 94 -5.45 -15.70 -4.48
C ILE A 94 -6.02 -16.92 -5.21
N GLY A 95 -6.97 -17.57 -4.59
CA GLY A 95 -7.51 -18.83 -5.10
C GLY A 95 -6.42 -19.91 -5.19
N LYS A 96 -6.11 -20.37 -6.41
CA LYS A 96 -5.06 -21.38 -6.65
C LYS A 96 -3.68 -20.76 -6.98
N ASN A 97 -3.63 -19.45 -7.14
CA ASN A 97 -2.43 -18.71 -7.53
C ASN A 97 -1.88 -17.92 -6.36
N SER A 98 -0.65 -17.46 -6.47
CA SER A 98 -0.05 -16.53 -5.53
C SER A 98 0.74 -15.45 -6.25
N LEU A 99 0.73 -14.24 -5.69
CA LEU A 99 1.57 -13.14 -6.10
C LEU A 99 2.59 -12.88 -5.02
N GLU A 100 3.87 -12.97 -5.36
CA GLU A 100 4.97 -12.57 -4.48
C GLU A 100 5.38 -11.13 -4.81
N ILE A 101 5.29 -10.24 -3.81
CA ILE A 101 5.77 -8.88 -3.88
C ILE A 101 7.10 -8.82 -3.13
N SER A 102 8.16 -8.40 -3.78
CA SER A 102 9.48 -8.24 -3.15
C SER A 102 10.10 -6.88 -3.48
N LYS A 103 10.78 -6.28 -2.50
CA LYS A 103 11.54 -5.06 -2.72
C LYS A 103 13.04 -5.32 -2.63
N THR A 104 13.82 -4.57 -3.42
CA THR A 104 15.27 -4.58 -3.36
C THR A 104 15.78 -3.34 -2.65
N GLY A 105 16.72 -3.54 -1.72
CA GLY A 105 17.31 -2.45 -0.94
C GLY A 105 16.40 -1.96 0.19
N THR A 106 16.91 -0.99 0.94
CA THR A 106 16.28 -0.41 2.15
C THR A 106 15.67 0.97 1.91
N SER A 107 15.90 1.57 0.74
CA SER A 107 15.36 2.89 0.41
C SER A 107 13.84 2.86 0.29
N ARG A 108 13.20 3.93 0.76
CA ARG A 108 11.75 4.15 0.62
C ARG A 108 11.41 4.99 -0.62
N LYS A 109 12.27 4.95 -1.66
CA LYS A 109 12.07 5.63 -2.93
C LYS A 109 12.00 4.60 -4.06
N LEU A 110 10.80 4.38 -4.57
CA LEU A 110 10.55 3.48 -5.70
C LEU A 110 11.23 4.00 -6.96
N LYS A 111 11.99 3.15 -7.62
CA LYS A 111 12.69 3.43 -8.88
C LYS A 111 11.99 2.79 -10.07
N GLN A 112 11.68 1.50 -9.96
CA GLN A 112 11.08 0.72 -11.02
C GLN A 112 10.21 -0.41 -10.46
N VAL A 113 9.17 -0.73 -11.18
CA VAL A 113 8.30 -1.89 -10.93
C VAL A 113 8.44 -2.88 -12.08
N LYS A 114 8.58 -4.17 -11.75
CA LYS A 114 8.58 -5.26 -12.73
C LYS A 114 7.53 -6.29 -12.35
N PHE A 115 6.69 -6.66 -13.31
CA PHE A 115 5.73 -7.75 -13.17
C PHE A 115 6.18 -8.93 -14.06
N ASN A 116 6.38 -10.11 -13.45
CA ASN A 116 6.87 -11.32 -14.12
C ASN A 116 8.11 -11.06 -15.00
N GLY A 117 9.04 -10.25 -14.47
CA GLY A 117 10.30 -9.92 -15.15
C GLY A 117 10.22 -8.74 -16.14
N SER A 118 9.04 -8.33 -16.56
CA SER A 118 8.85 -7.21 -17.49
C SER A 118 8.57 -5.90 -16.77
N PRO A 119 9.16 -4.77 -17.20
CA PRO A 119 8.84 -3.47 -16.63
C PRO A 119 7.35 -3.15 -16.73
N LEU A 120 6.76 -2.74 -15.61
CA LEU A 120 5.40 -2.25 -15.55
C LEU A 120 5.39 -0.73 -15.81
N ASN A 121 4.54 -0.29 -16.72
CA ASN A 121 4.38 1.14 -16.97
C ASN A 121 3.39 1.75 -15.95
N GLY A 122 3.88 2.70 -15.16
CA GLY A 122 3.09 3.33 -14.10
C GLY A 122 3.12 2.56 -12.77
N TYR A 123 2.08 2.78 -11.95
CA TYR A 123 2.03 2.32 -10.56
C TYR A 123 0.78 1.48 -10.26
N PHE A 124 0.12 0.91 -11.26
CA PHE A 124 -1.10 0.15 -11.08
C PHE A 124 -0.95 -1.29 -11.57
N LEU A 125 -1.38 -2.23 -10.74
CA LEU A 125 -1.51 -3.65 -11.05
C LEU A 125 -2.99 -3.95 -11.31
N SER A 126 -3.33 -4.53 -12.47
CA SER A 126 -4.71 -4.89 -12.76
C SER A 126 -5.19 -6.09 -11.92
N GLN A 127 -6.50 -6.22 -11.75
CA GLN A 127 -7.13 -7.38 -11.11
C GLN A 127 -6.73 -8.69 -11.82
N ASP A 128 -6.64 -8.68 -13.14
CA ASP A 128 -6.23 -9.87 -13.91
C ASP A 128 -4.77 -10.25 -13.62
N GLN A 129 -3.87 -9.28 -13.56
CA GLN A 129 -2.48 -9.52 -13.18
C GLN A 129 -2.37 -10.04 -11.74
N LEU A 130 -3.13 -9.46 -10.81
CA LEU A 130 -3.18 -9.90 -9.41
C LEU A 130 -3.64 -11.37 -9.33
N THR A 131 -4.73 -11.74 -10.00
CA THR A 131 -5.29 -13.08 -9.98
C THR A 131 -4.49 -14.11 -10.76
N GLN A 132 -3.77 -13.67 -11.82
CA GLN A 132 -2.80 -14.50 -12.51
C GLN A 132 -1.67 -14.93 -11.58
N GLY A 133 -1.28 -14.05 -10.67
CA GLY A 133 -0.17 -14.27 -9.76
C GLY A 133 1.21 -14.17 -10.43
N GLY A 134 2.22 -14.61 -9.71
CA GLY A 134 3.62 -14.54 -10.16
C GLY A 134 4.47 -13.64 -9.27
N SER A 135 5.28 -12.77 -9.86
CA SER A 135 6.27 -11.95 -9.15
C SER A 135 6.12 -10.46 -9.48
N LEU A 136 5.97 -9.66 -8.43
CA LEU A 136 6.02 -8.20 -8.50
C LEU A 136 7.31 -7.72 -7.79
N LYS A 137 8.30 -7.27 -8.55
CA LYS A 137 9.57 -6.77 -8.03
C LYS A 137 9.60 -5.26 -8.01
N LEU A 138 9.89 -4.71 -6.83
CA LEU A 138 9.98 -3.27 -6.56
C LEU A 138 11.44 -2.89 -6.36
N GLU A 139 12.04 -2.25 -7.34
CA GLU A 139 13.41 -1.75 -7.26
C GLU A 139 13.42 -0.37 -6.61
N THR A 140 14.25 -0.18 -5.58
CA THR A 140 14.41 1.09 -4.87
C THR A 140 15.69 1.82 -5.29
N LYS A 141 15.75 3.13 -5.06
CA LYS A 141 16.92 3.97 -5.36
C LYS A 141 18.03 3.75 -4.37
#